data_d3c8a1a3e9fcb82255ed5f9d16ea8195
#
_entry.id   d3c8a1a3e9fcb82255ed5f9d16ea8195
#
_cell.length_a   1.000
_cell.length_b   1.000
_cell.length_c   1.000
_cell.angle_alpha   90.00
_cell.angle_beta   90.00
_cell.angle_gamma   90.00
#
_symmetry.space_group_name_H-M   'P 1'
#
loop_
_entity.id
_entity.type
_entity.pdbx_description
1 polymer ?
#
loop_
_entity_poly.entity_id
_entity_poly.type
_entity_poly.pdbx_seq_one_letter_code
_entity_poly.pdbx_strand_id
1 'polypeptide(L)'
;MKLRIERLLRIILLALFVVSCSTTKNAKKADFIEGLSAKEYWENILSNCGGMEREALTAKMSLSLDVSGKTTRVNGTMRIKKGEVIQLSIAPLLGIEVARAEISPFGVLVIDRMNKRYVRVSFTELQELANAQLYFHTLQALFLNEIFLPGKKDLTSRDLSAFDIELVGRDVRLDVRKTKRFAYTFLMQGTEALLKESLVGLKDANYALSWKYENFRSLGQKQFPNTMKLSFMGLKKPMNATFSLSRLTANSNWESYTKVSDKYEQVKLEDLIKRLLEK
;
A
#
# COMPACT_ATOMS: atom_id res chain seq x y z
N MET A 1 -65.31 19.97 49.69
CA MET A 1 -63.98 20.67 49.57
C MET A 1 -62.81 19.70 49.30
N LYS A 2 -62.75 18.54 49.94
CA LYS A 2 -61.65 17.55 49.69
C LYS A 2 -61.54 17.03 48.25
N LEU A 3 -62.66 16.76 47.55
CA LEU A 3 -62.63 16.22 46.21
C LEU A 3 -62.07 17.18 45.13
N ARG A 4 -62.13 18.48 45.36
CA ARG A 4 -61.57 19.49 44.43
C ARG A 4 -60.06 19.60 44.56
N ILE A 5 -59.56 19.42 45.79
CA ILE A 5 -58.12 19.50 46.09
C ILE A 5 -57.38 18.28 45.51
N GLU A 6 -57.98 17.06 45.60
CA GLU A 6 -57.38 15.86 44.99
C GLU A 6 -57.34 15.89 43.45
N ARG A 7 -58.36 16.47 42.84
CA ARG A 7 -58.35 16.67 41.34
C ARG A 7 -57.31 17.71 40.94
N LEU A 8 -57.15 18.79 41.70
CA LEU A 8 -56.08 19.77 41.41
C LEU A 8 -54.69 19.18 41.61
N LEU A 9 -54.49 18.37 42.65
CA LEU A 9 -53.22 17.71 42.90
C LEU A 9 -52.85 16.71 41.79
N ARG A 10 -53.83 15.94 41.25
CA ARG A 10 -53.64 15.03 40.13
C ARG A 10 -53.31 15.76 38.82
N ILE A 11 -53.90 16.93 38.58
CA ILE A 11 -53.62 17.73 37.38
C ILE A 11 -52.25 18.38 37.48
N ILE A 12 -51.82 18.82 38.66
CA ILE A 12 -50.46 19.35 38.88
C ILE A 12 -49.43 18.24 38.77
N LEU A 13 -49.71 17.02 39.27
CA LEU A 13 -48.81 15.87 39.11
C LEU A 13 -48.69 15.41 37.65
N LEU A 14 -49.80 15.49 36.87
CA LEU A 14 -49.78 15.19 35.42
C LEU A 14 -49.02 16.25 34.61
N ALA A 15 -49.07 17.51 35.03
CA ALA A 15 -48.36 18.60 34.33
C ALA A 15 -46.82 18.54 34.58
N LEU A 16 -46.36 17.92 35.66
CA LEU A 16 -44.93 17.72 35.96
C LEU A 16 -44.29 16.62 35.09
N PHE A 17 -45.06 15.74 34.44
CA PHE A 17 -44.53 14.70 33.56
C PHE A 17 -44.41 15.11 32.08
N VAL A 18 -44.84 16.31 31.69
CA VAL A 18 -44.80 16.80 30.30
C VAL A 18 -43.61 17.72 30.03
N VAL A 19 -42.76 17.99 31.05
CA VAL A 19 -41.46 18.64 30.81
C VAL A 19 -40.38 17.56 30.69
N SER A 20 -40.63 16.58 29.78
CA SER A 20 -39.55 15.84 29.18
C SER A 20 -38.90 16.78 28.15
N CYS A 21 -37.95 17.60 28.64
CA CYS A 21 -36.99 18.20 27.75
C CYS A 21 -36.38 17.06 26.94
N SER A 22 -36.77 16.96 25.67
CA SER A 22 -35.95 16.32 24.67
C SER A 22 -34.69 17.16 24.54
N THR A 23 -33.76 16.93 25.45
CA THR A 23 -32.37 17.22 25.18
C THR A 23 -32.02 16.29 24.02
N THR A 24 -32.19 16.78 22.82
CA THR A 24 -31.44 16.31 21.68
C THR A 24 -29.98 16.46 22.13
N LYS A 25 -29.44 15.40 22.72
CA LYS A 25 -28.01 15.21 22.76
C LYS A 25 -27.62 15.18 21.30
N ASN A 26 -27.19 16.33 20.76
CA ASN A 26 -26.18 16.32 19.74
C ASN A 26 -25.05 15.51 20.35
N ALA A 27 -25.04 14.21 20.11
CA ALA A 27 -23.89 13.39 20.39
C ALA A 27 -22.79 14.10 19.61
N LYS A 28 -21.91 14.82 20.33
CA LYS A 28 -20.68 15.34 19.75
C LYS A 28 -20.11 14.14 19.05
N LYS A 29 -20.02 14.20 17.71
CA LYS A 29 -19.33 13.22 16.91
C LYS A 29 -18.00 13.02 17.63
N ALA A 30 -17.71 11.81 18.06
CA ALA A 30 -16.48 11.55 18.81
C ALA A 30 -15.34 11.91 17.87
N ASP A 31 -14.58 12.95 18.21
CA ASP A 31 -13.41 13.36 17.46
C ASP A 31 -12.42 12.22 17.50
N PHE A 32 -12.04 11.71 16.35
CA PHE A 32 -11.04 10.65 16.21
C PHE A 32 -9.64 11.25 16.12
N ILE A 33 -9.46 12.23 15.24
CA ILE A 33 -8.21 12.98 15.08
C ILE A 33 -8.53 14.42 14.67
N GLU A 34 -8.07 15.41 15.44
CA GLU A 34 -8.15 16.85 15.15
C GLU A 34 -9.51 17.31 14.60
N GLY A 35 -10.60 16.89 15.25
CA GLY A 35 -11.97 17.26 14.87
C GLY A 35 -12.61 16.37 13.80
N LEU A 36 -11.91 15.39 13.27
CA LEU A 36 -12.45 14.43 12.30
C LEU A 36 -12.97 13.16 12.99
N SER A 37 -14.12 12.67 12.57
CA SER A 37 -14.57 11.31 12.92
C SER A 37 -13.77 10.26 12.14
N ALA A 38 -13.74 9.01 12.61
CA ALA A 38 -13.08 7.90 11.90
C ALA A 38 -13.59 7.73 10.46
N LYS A 39 -14.87 8.01 10.21
CA LYS A 39 -15.45 7.96 8.85
C LYS A 39 -14.90 9.08 7.96
N GLU A 40 -14.85 10.31 8.45
CA GLU A 40 -14.29 11.45 7.69
C GLU A 40 -12.81 11.24 7.42
N TYR A 41 -12.08 10.72 8.39
CA TYR A 41 -10.67 10.36 8.20
C TYR A 41 -10.50 9.27 7.14
N TRP A 42 -11.37 8.26 7.12
CA TRP A 42 -11.36 7.23 6.08
C TRP A 42 -11.60 7.80 4.68
N GLU A 43 -12.53 8.74 4.53
CA GLU A 43 -12.74 9.42 3.24
C GLU A 43 -11.49 10.22 2.81
N ASN A 44 -10.78 10.84 3.75
CA ASN A 44 -9.49 11.48 3.46
C ASN A 44 -8.44 10.47 2.99
N ILE A 45 -8.35 9.29 3.63
CA ILE A 45 -7.47 8.21 3.18
C ILE A 45 -7.81 7.80 1.74
N LEU A 46 -9.08 7.53 1.44
CA LEU A 46 -9.51 7.14 0.10
C LEU A 46 -9.21 8.23 -0.94
N SER A 47 -9.37 9.50 -0.56
CA SER A 47 -9.05 10.63 -1.44
C SER A 47 -7.55 10.73 -1.72
N ASN A 48 -6.69 10.58 -0.70
CA ASN A 48 -5.25 10.79 -0.83
C ASN A 48 -4.50 9.54 -1.29
N CYS A 49 -4.87 8.36 -0.78
CA CYS A 49 -4.22 7.07 -1.10
C CYS A 49 -5.03 6.22 -2.09
N GLY A 50 -6.24 6.63 -2.43
CA GLY A 50 -7.16 5.88 -3.30
C GLY A 50 -6.88 6.14 -4.77
N GLY A 51 -5.90 5.44 -5.32
CA GLY A 51 -5.65 5.39 -6.75
C GLY A 51 -5.00 6.64 -7.35
N MET A 52 -4.17 6.42 -8.33
CA MET A 52 -3.73 7.52 -9.21
C MET A 52 -4.94 8.05 -9.98
N GLU A 53 -5.07 9.36 -10.09
CA GLU A 53 -6.03 9.99 -11.03
C GLU A 53 -5.79 9.56 -12.48
N ARG A 54 -4.59 9.05 -12.75
CA ARG A 54 -4.11 8.68 -14.08
C ARG A 54 -3.76 7.19 -14.12
N GLU A 55 -4.07 6.57 -15.22
CA GLU A 55 -3.86 5.13 -15.43
C GLU A 55 -2.39 4.70 -15.50
N ALA A 56 -1.45 5.65 -15.61
CA ALA A 56 -0.03 5.35 -15.76
C ALA A 56 0.89 6.31 -15.00
N LEU A 57 2.03 5.76 -14.55
CA LEU A 57 3.14 6.47 -13.94
C LEU A 57 4.44 6.07 -14.63
N THR A 58 5.27 7.06 -14.93
CA THR A 58 6.64 6.86 -15.39
C THR A 58 7.58 7.74 -14.56
N ALA A 59 8.68 7.18 -14.09
CA ALA A 59 9.69 7.90 -13.31
C ALA A 59 11.10 7.45 -13.71
N LYS A 60 12.07 8.35 -13.66
CA LYS A 60 13.48 7.98 -13.55
C LYS A 60 13.72 7.42 -12.17
N MET A 61 14.47 6.32 -12.07
CA MET A 61 14.69 5.56 -10.86
C MET A 61 16.19 5.39 -10.60
N SER A 62 16.61 5.62 -9.36
CA SER A 62 17.86 5.11 -8.82
C SER A 62 17.50 4.08 -7.75
N LEU A 63 17.93 2.85 -7.95
CA LEU A 63 17.74 1.74 -7.01
C LEU A 63 19.05 1.47 -6.30
N SER A 64 19.06 1.60 -4.97
CA SER A 64 20.14 1.20 -4.09
C SER A 64 19.75 -0.08 -3.36
N LEU A 65 20.48 -1.13 -3.54
CA LEU A 65 20.28 -2.42 -2.86
C LEU A 65 21.43 -2.64 -1.88
N ASP A 66 21.10 -2.78 -0.61
CA ASP A 66 22.05 -3.15 0.44
C ASP A 66 21.78 -4.58 0.90
N VAL A 67 22.79 -5.42 0.79
CA VAL A 67 22.77 -6.80 1.27
C VAL A 67 23.95 -7.02 2.20
N SER A 68 23.71 -7.19 3.48
CA SER A 68 24.75 -7.40 4.51
C SER A 68 25.81 -6.29 4.55
N GLY A 69 25.42 -5.03 4.34
CA GLY A 69 26.32 -3.88 4.34
C GLY A 69 27.04 -3.62 3.01
N LYS A 70 26.84 -4.48 2.00
CA LYS A 70 27.36 -4.24 0.64
C LYS A 70 26.27 -3.54 -0.19
N THR A 71 26.50 -2.30 -0.53
CA THR A 71 25.53 -1.49 -1.31
C THR A 71 25.88 -1.52 -2.81
N THR A 72 24.89 -1.88 -3.62
CA THR A 72 24.94 -1.77 -5.07
C THR A 72 23.91 -0.73 -5.53
N ARG A 73 24.29 0.21 -6.38
CA ARG A 73 23.40 1.23 -6.94
C ARG A 73 23.30 1.10 -8.45
N VAL A 74 22.08 1.13 -8.96
CA VAL A 74 21.79 1.10 -10.38
C VAL A 74 20.74 2.16 -10.74
N ASN A 75 20.84 2.69 -11.96
CA ASN A 75 19.88 3.65 -12.50
C ASN A 75 18.98 3.00 -13.52
N GLY A 76 17.79 3.56 -13.70
CA GLY A 76 16.83 3.03 -14.63
C GLY A 76 15.54 3.84 -14.72
N THR A 77 14.48 3.14 -15.05
CA THR A 77 13.13 3.71 -15.18
C THR A 77 12.13 2.78 -14.53
N MET A 78 11.25 3.36 -13.73
CA MET A 78 10.04 2.70 -13.21
C MET A 78 8.85 3.15 -14.05
N ARG A 79 8.02 2.20 -14.47
CA ARG A 79 6.79 2.44 -15.20
C ARG A 79 5.69 1.58 -14.64
N ILE A 80 4.52 2.16 -14.43
CA ILE A 80 3.35 1.44 -13.91
C ILE A 80 2.14 1.81 -14.75
N LYS A 81 1.41 0.82 -15.25
CA LYS A 81 0.02 0.97 -15.70
C LYS A 81 -0.89 0.28 -14.71
N LYS A 82 -1.85 1.03 -14.17
CA LYS A 82 -2.74 0.53 -13.12
C LYS A 82 -3.60 -0.63 -13.65
N GLY A 83 -3.61 -1.73 -12.91
CA GLY A 83 -4.32 -2.95 -13.29
C GLY A 83 -3.62 -3.81 -14.35
N GLU A 84 -2.54 -3.33 -14.98
CA GLU A 84 -1.85 -4.03 -16.07
C GLU A 84 -0.45 -4.51 -15.68
N VAL A 85 0.47 -3.57 -15.33
CA VAL A 85 1.88 -3.93 -15.20
C VAL A 85 2.69 -2.93 -14.37
N ILE A 86 3.73 -3.45 -13.71
CA ILE A 86 4.85 -2.70 -13.14
C ILE A 86 6.10 -3.12 -13.91
N GLN A 87 6.83 -2.17 -14.49
CA GLN A 87 8.11 -2.41 -15.15
C GLN A 87 9.22 -1.63 -14.45
N LEU A 88 10.29 -2.34 -14.09
CA LEU A 88 11.54 -1.78 -13.54
C LEU A 88 12.66 -2.10 -14.53
N SER A 89 13.07 -1.11 -15.32
CA SER A 89 14.15 -1.23 -16.29
C SER A 89 15.44 -0.71 -15.71
N ILE A 90 16.52 -1.47 -15.76
CA ILE A 90 17.86 -1.11 -15.31
C ILE A 90 18.68 -0.70 -16.53
N ALA A 91 19.16 0.54 -16.54
CA ALA A 91 19.94 1.11 -17.63
C ALA A 91 21.06 2.00 -17.07
N PRO A 92 22.20 1.41 -16.61
CA PRO A 92 23.23 2.12 -15.87
C PRO A 92 24.01 3.14 -16.72
N LEU A 93 24.23 2.86 -17.99
CA LEU A 93 25.03 3.68 -18.90
C LEU A 93 24.29 3.96 -20.19
N LEU A 94 24.38 5.20 -20.66
CA LEU A 94 23.87 5.67 -21.96
C LEU A 94 22.40 5.29 -22.28
N GLY A 95 21.61 4.94 -21.26
CA GLY A 95 20.23 4.53 -21.44
C GLY A 95 20.04 3.12 -22.01
N ILE A 96 21.11 2.33 -22.15
CA ILE A 96 21.05 0.94 -22.62
C ILE A 96 20.49 0.06 -21.49
N GLU A 97 19.35 -0.55 -21.73
CA GLU A 97 18.71 -1.45 -20.78
C GLU A 97 19.48 -2.78 -20.71
N VAL A 98 20.00 -3.10 -19.51
CA VAL A 98 20.75 -4.34 -19.24
C VAL A 98 19.90 -5.39 -18.54
N ALA A 99 18.86 -4.99 -17.82
CA ALA A 99 17.91 -5.89 -17.17
C ALA A 99 16.54 -5.23 -17.04
N ARG A 100 15.49 -6.06 -16.95
CA ARG A 100 14.12 -5.62 -16.69
C ARG A 100 13.42 -6.61 -15.77
N ALA A 101 12.70 -6.09 -14.78
CA ALA A 101 11.68 -6.84 -14.06
C ALA A 101 10.31 -6.31 -14.48
N GLU A 102 9.39 -7.23 -14.77
CA GLU A 102 8.01 -6.95 -15.15
C GLU A 102 7.08 -7.78 -14.28
N ILE A 103 6.17 -7.12 -13.58
CA ILE A 103 5.17 -7.75 -12.70
C ILE A 103 3.80 -7.41 -13.28
N SER A 104 3.01 -8.44 -13.58
CA SER A 104 1.69 -8.30 -14.20
C SER A 104 0.71 -9.29 -13.56
N PRO A 105 -0.60 -9.25 -13.84
CA PRO A 105 -1.53 -10.26 -13.38
C PRO A 105 -1.17 -11.70 -13.76
N PHE A 106 -0.36 -11.86 -14.80
CA PHE A 106 0.09 -13.19 -15.27
C PHE A 106 1.28 -13.75 -14.49
N GLY A 107 2.01 -12.92 -13.74
CA GLY A 107 3.17 -13.31 -12.97
C GLY A 107 4.31 -12.30 -13.06
N VAL A 108 5.53 -12.79 -12.84
CA VAL A 108 6.77 -12.02 -12.86
C VAL A 108 7.66 -12.51 -13.99
N LEU A 109 8.16 -11.57 -14.79
CA LEU A 109 9.18 -11.78 -15.81
C LEU A 109 10.42 -10.97 -15.43
N VAL A 110 11.56 -11.63 -15.32
CA VAL A 110 12.86 -10.96 -15.15
C VAL A 110 13.74 -11.29 -16.35
N ILE A 111 14.28 -10.27 -17.00
CA ILE A 111 15.11 -10.41 -18.19
C ILE A 111 16.51 -9.90 -17.86
N ASP A 112 17.52 -10.74 -18.05
CA ASP A 112 18.94 -10.38 -18.08
C ASP A 112 19.37 -10.26 -19.56
N ARG A 113 19.47 -9.04 -20.05
CA ARG A 113 19.82 -8.79 -21.45
C ARG A 113 21.30 -9.02 -21.74
N MET A 114 22.13 -8.86 -20.73
CA MET A 114 23.59 -9.06 -20.90
C MET A 114 23.92 -10.54 -21.15
N ASN A 115 23.26 -11.43 -20.42
CA ASN A 115 23.49 -12.88 -20.54
C ASN A 115 22.43 -13.57 -21.42
N LYS A 116 21.50 -12.83 -22.02
CA LYS A 116 20.40 -13.35 -22.84
C LYS A 116 19.61 -14.45 -22.12
N ARG A 117 19.20 -14.17 -20.89
CA ARG A 117 18.46 -15.10 -20.03
C ARG A 117 17.19 -14.43 -19.50
N TYR A 118 16.22 -15.23 -19.17
CA TYR A 118 15.02 -14.74 -18.48
C TYR A 118 14.46 -15.77 -17.51
N VAL A 119 13.74 -15.28 -16.52
CA VAL A 119 12.90 -16.05 -15.61
C VAL A 119 11.47 -15.62 -15.84
N ARG A 120 10.58 -16.57 -15.97
CA ARG A 120 9.12 -16.32 -15.98
C ARG A 120 8.47 -17.22 -14.95
N VAL A 121 7.77 -16.63 -13.99
CA VAL A 121 7.10 -17.32 -12.88
C VAL A 121 5.68 -16.80 -12.79
N SER A 122 4.70 -17.68 -12.78
CA SER A 122 3.29 -17.32 -12.57
C SER A 122 3.01 -16.94 -11.11
N PHE A 123 1.91 -16.22 -10.85
CA PHE A 123 1.49 -15.99 -9.46
C PHE A 123 1.13 -17.29 -8.73
N THR A 124 0.64 -18.30 -9.44
CA THR A 124 0.37 -19.62 -8.86
C THR A 124 1.64 -20.24 -8.30
N GLU A 125 2.71 -20.30 -9.11
CA GLU A 125 4.01 -20.82 -8.66
C GLU A 125 4.59 -19.98 -7.50
N LEU A 126 4.48 -18.64 -7.55
CA LEU A 126 4.92 -17.79 -6.45
C LEU A 126 4.12 -18.02 -5.16
N GLN A 127 2.82 -18.27 -5.26
CA GLN A 127 1.97 -18.59 -4.12
C GLN A 127 2.33 -19.94 -3.51
N GLU A 128 2.63 -20.95 -4.34
CA GLU A 128 3.10 -22.26 -3.90
C GLU A 128 4.45 -22.16 -3.18
N LEU A 129 5.43 -21.47 -3.77
CA LEU A 129 6.75 -21.24 -3.17
C LEU A 129 6.66 -20.48 -1.84
N ALA A 130 5.82 -19.47 -1.77
CA ALA A 130 5.61 -18.66 -0.56
C ALA A 130 4.69 -19.37 0.45
N ASN A 131 3.99 -20.43 0.04
CA ASN A 131 2.88 -21.03 0.78
C ASN A 131 1.89 -19.96 1.29
N ALA A 132 1.58 -18.97 0.46
CA ALA A 132 0.76 -17.80 0.82
C ALA A 132 0.07 -17.19 -0.39
N GLN A 133 -1.08 -16.55 -0.15
CA GLN A 133 -1.81 -15.84 -1.19
C GLN A 133 -1.09 -14.52 -1.54
N LEU A 134 -0.55 -14.45 -2.73
CA LEU A 134 0.05 -13.26 -3.32
C LEU A 134 -0.84 -12.75 -4.45
N TYR A 135 -1.05 -11.45 -4.52
CA TYR A 135 -1.89 -10.82 -5.54
C TYR A 135 -1.15 -9.67 -6.21
N PHE A 136 -1.29 -9.57 -7.52
CA PHE A 136 -0.72 -8.48 -8.30
C PHE A 136 -1.15 -7.10 -7.76
N HIS A 137 -2.45 -6.93 -7.47
CA HIS A 137 -2.98 -5.66 -6.95
C HIS A 137 -2.38 -5.26 -5.60
N THR A 138 -2.05 -6.22 -4.73
CA THR A 138 -1.34 -5.96 -3.47
C THR A 138 0.06 -5.40 -3.71
N LEU A 139 0.82 -6.02 -4.62
CA LEU A 139 2.15 -5.52 -5.00
C LEU A 139 2.06 -4.16 -5.68
N GLN A 140 1.09 -3.98 -6.56
CA GLN A 140 0.89 -2.70 -7.24
C GLN A 140 0.54 -1.58 -6.26
N ALA A 141 -0.31 -1.85 -5.26
CA ALA A 141 -0.67 -0.89 -4.24
C ALA A 141 0.56 -0.41 -3.44
N LEU A 142 1.50 -1.31 -3.12
CA LEU A 142 2.76 -0.93 -2.47
C LEU A 142 3.58 0.04 -3.34
N PHE A 143 3.70 -0.21 -4.64
CA PHE A 143 4.41 0.71 -5.55
C PHE A 143 3.67 2.02 -5.80
N LEU A 144 2.34 2.04 -5.66
CA LEU A 144 1.50 3.21 -5.87
C LEU A 144 1.24 4.03 -4.60
N ASN A 145 1.82 3.63 -3.45
CA ASN A 145 1.56 4.26 -2.15
C ASN A 145 0.06 4.22 -1.79
N GLU A 146 -0.57 3.07 -1.99
CA GLU A 146 -1.98 2.84 -1.70
C GLU A 146 -2.16 1.84 -0.56
N ILE A 147 -3.17 2.06 0.28
CA ILE A 147 -3.65 1.02 1.19
C ILE A 147 -4.48 0.00 0.41
N PHE A 148 -4.57 -1.22 0.90
CA PHE A 148 -5.26 -2.31 0.21
C PHE A 148 -5.91 -3.31 1.17
N LEU A 149 -6.85 -4.08 0.65
CA LEU A 149 -7.31 -5.34 1.22
C LEU A 149 -6.87 -6.48 0.30
N PRO A 150 -6.25 -7.54 0.83
CA PRO A 150 -5.80 -8.67 0.02
C PRO A 150 -6.93 -9.27 -0.83
N GLY A 151 -6.68 -9.42 -2.14
CA GLY A 151 -7.66 -9.96 -3.08
C GLY A 151 -8.74 -8.98 -3.53
N LYS A 152 -8.74 -7.72 -3.05
CA LYS A 152 -9.65 -6.67 -3.49
C LYS A 152 -8.91 -5.68 -4.40
N LYS A 153 -9.54 -5.29 -5.51
CA LYS A 153 -8.94 -4.38 -6.49
C LYS A 153 -8.95 -2.93 -6.01
N ASP A 154 -10.11 -2.46 -5.57
CA ASP A 154 -10.32 -1.07 -5.16
C ASP A 154 -11.03 -1.01 -3.80
N LEU A 155 -10.68 -0.04 -2.97
CA LEU A 155 -11.34 0.23 -1.70
C LEU A 155 -12.48 1.23 -1.85
N THR A 156 -13.46 1.13 -0.98
CA THR A 156 -14.64 1.98 -0.93
C THR A 156 -14.93 2.44 0.50
N SER A 157 -15.84 3.38 0.69
CA SER A 157 -16.30 3.84 2.01
C SER A 157 -16.83 2.71 2.91
N ARG A 158 -17.28 1.58 2.33
CA ARG A 158 -17.77 0.41 3.08
C ARG A 158 -16.67 -0.42 3.70
N ASP A 159 -15.44 -0.27 3.25
CA ASP A 159 -14.31 -1.10 3.67
C ASP A 159 -13.66 -0.66 4.98
N LEU A 160 -14.07 0.47 5.54
CA LEU A 160 -13.64 0.92 6.87
C LEU A 160 -13.74 -0.18 7.92
N SER A 161 -14.83 -0.96 7.91
CA SER A 161 -15.07 -2.06 8.86
C SER A 161 -14.09 -3.23 8.74
N ALA A 162 -13.31 -3.29 7.66
CA ALA A 162 -12.29 -4.33 7.46
C ALA A 162 -10.97 -3.97 8.15
N PHE A 163 -10.87 -2.81 8.77
CA PHE A 163 -9.68 -2.34 9.48
C PHE A 163 -9.96 -2.13 10.96
N ASP A 164 -8.96 -2.43 11.79
CA ASP A 164 -8.82 -1.86 13.13
C ASP A 164 -8.06 -0.55 12.98
N ILE A 165 -8.60 0.53 13.54
CA ILE A 165 -8.03 1.87 13.41
C ILE A 165 -7.67 2.38 14.79
N GLU A 166 -6.42 2.76 14.97
CA GLU A 166 -5.88 3.25 16.23
C GLU A 166 -5.05 4.52 16.02
N LEU A 167 -5.26 5.50 16.89
CA LEU A 167 -4.42 6.70 16.95
C LEU A 167 -3.12 6.37 17.72
N VAL A 168 -1.97 6.57 17.08
CA VAL A 168 -0.65 6.33 17.63
C VAL A 168 0.16 7.63 17.60
N GLY A 169 0.12 8.38 18.70
CA GLY A 169 0.69 9.72 18.74
C GLY A 169 -0.09 10.69 17.84
N ARG A 170 0.57 11.18 16.77
CA ARG A 170 -0.05 12.02 15.74
C ARG A 170 -0.37 11.27 14.45
N ASP A 171 -0.05 9.99 14.41
CA ASP A 171 -0.27 9.14 13.24
C ASP A 171 -1.44 8.18 13.50
N VAL A 172 -1.99 7.62 12.45
CA VAL A 172 -3.07 6.65 12.52
C VAL A 172 -2.59 5.31 11.98
N ARG A 173 -2.72 4.26 12.79
CA ARG A 173 -2.45 2.89 12.41
C ARG A 173 -3.74 2.21 11.95
N LEU A 174 -3.66 1.51 10.81
CA LEU A 174 -4.72 0.67 10.29
C LEU A 174 -4.19 -0.76 10.18
N ASP A 175 -4.83 -1.69 10.89
CA ASP A 175 -4.53 -3.12 10.82
C ASP A 175 -5.65 -3.85 10.08
N VAL A 176 -5.32 -4.63 9.06
CA VAL A 176 -6.32 -5.38 8.29
C VAL A 176 -6.83 -6.55 9.12
N ARG A 177 -8.15 -6.57 9.34
CA ARG A 177 -8.82 -7.66 10.06
C ARG A 177 -8.86 -8.95 9.25
N LYS A 178 -9.06 -10.08 9.94
CA LYS A 178 -9.38 -11.39 9.35
C LYS A 178 -8.46 -11.84 8.22
N THR A 179 -7.17 -11.55 8.35
CA THR A 179 -6.16 -12.05 7.42
C THR A 179 -5.71 -13.47 7.78
N LYS A 180 -5.30 -14.25 6.77
CA LYS A 180 -4.83 -15.63 6.98
C LYS A 180 -3.36 -15.63 7.44
N ARG A 181 -2.43 -15.84 6.53
CA ARG A 181 -1.00 -16.03 6.80
C ARG A 181 -0.26 -14.71 6.99
N PHE A 182 -0.63 -13.67 6.23
CA PHE A 182 -0.02 -12.35 6.36
C PHE A 182 -0.81 -11.44 7.30
N ALA A 183 -0.09 -10.59 8.05
CA ALA A 183 -0.62 -9.41 8.71
C ALA A 183 -0.26 -8.19 7.86
N TYR A 184 -1.18 -7.23 7.77
CA TYR A 184 -0.97 -5.98 7.04
C TYR A 184 -1.30 -4.81 7.93
N THR A 185 -0.33 -3.92 8.10
CA THR A 185 -0.45 -2.70 8.88
C THR A 185 -0.06 -1.51 8.02
N PHE A 186 -0.82 -0.44 8.09
CA PHE A 186 -0.54 0.82 7.42
C PHE A 186 -0.43 1.93 8.45
N LEU A 187 0.60 2.75 8.33
CA LEU A 187 0.80 3.94 9.15
C LEU A 187 0.55 5.19 8.31
N MET A 188 -0.47 5.95 8.71
CA MET A 188 -0.89 7.17 8.04
C MET A 188 -0.38 8.38 8.80
N GLN A 189 0.08 9.40 8.09
CA GLN A 189 0.54 10.64 8.69
C GLN A 189 -0.65 11.53 9.03
N GLY A 190 -0.80 11.86 10.31
CA GLY A 190 -1.67 12.91 10.85
C GLY A 190 -3.00 13.11 10.11
N THR A 191 -3.48 14.32 10.09
CA THR A 191 -4.73 14.71 9.39
C THR A 191 -4.64 14.68 7.87
N GLU A 192 -3.44 14.76 7.31
CA GLU A 192 -3.21 14.69 5.86
C GLU A 192 -3.49 13.29 5.30
N ALA A 193 -3.60 12.28 6.16
CA ALA A 193 -3.86 10.89 5.79
C ALA A 193 -2.92 10.36 4.68
N LEU A 194 -1.63 10.78 4.70
CA LEU A 194 -0.62 10.27 3.78
C LEU A 194 -0.06 8.94 4.29
N LEU A 195 0.04 7.96 3.44
CA LEU A 195 0.61 6.66 3.79
C LEU A 195 2.13 6.75 3.95
N LYS A 196 2.63 6.65 5.19
CA LYS A 196 4.07 6.69 5.53
C LYS A 196 4.74 5.33 5.47
N GLU A 197 4.01 4.28 5.85
CA GLU A 197 4.57 2.94 5.91
C GLU A 197 3.48 1.88 5.68
N SER A 198 3.83 0.86 4.91
CA SER A 198 3.09 -0.39 4.80
C SER A 198 3.96 -1.50 5.38
N LEU A 199 3.45 -2.23 6.37
CA LEU A 199 4.10 -3.38 6.97
C LEU A 199 3.36 -4.65 6.59
N VAL A 200 4.08 -5.62 6.02
CA VAL A 200 3.56 -6.94 5.65
C VAL A 200 4.35 -7.98 6.43
N GLY A 201 3.74 -8.57 7.43
CA GLY A 201 4.37 -9.57 8.30
C GLY A 201 3.79 -10.97 8.10
N LEU A 202 4.58 -12.01 8.34
CA LEU A 202 4.10 -13.38 8.49
C LEU A 202 3.63 -13.60 9.94
N LYS A 203 2.42 -14.10 10.13
CA LYS A 203 1.85 -14.31 11.47
C LYS A 203 2.58 -15.41 12.27
N ASP A 204 3.06 -16.40 11.56
CA ASP A 204 3.66 -17.60 12.17
C ASP A 204 5.20 -17.60 12.12
N ALA A 205 5.81 -16.46 11.77
CA ALA A 205 7.25 -16.31 11.68
C ALA A 205 7.69 -14.86 11.87
N ASN A 206 8.93 -14.66 12.30
CA ASN A 206 9.51 -13.32 12.51
C ASN A 206 9.95 -12.64 11.20
N TYR A 207 9.26 -12.89 10.08
CA TYR A 207 9.57 -12.26 8.81
C TYR A 207 8.57 -11.14 8.52
N ALA A 208 9.08 -9.98 8.16
CA ALA A 208 8.26 -8.89 7.70
C ALA A 208 8.96 -8.04 6.63
N LEU A 209 8.17 -7.39 5.79
CA LEU A 209 8.58 -6.36 4.85
C LEU A 209 8.03 -5.03 5.36
N SER A 210 8.90 -4.09 5.70
CA SER A 210 8.56 -2.68 5.89
C SER A 210 8.79 -1.95 4.57
N TRP A 211 7.80 -1.17 4.14
CA TRP A 211 7.87 -0.32 2.96
C TRP A 211 7.50 1.10 3.34
N LYS A 212 8.54 1.94 3.53
CA LYS A 212 8.40 3.34 3.95
C LYS A 212 8.39 4.29 2.76
N TYR A 213 7.61 5.35 2.88
CA TYR A 213 7.41 6.36 1.85
C TYR A 213 7.82 7.73 2.39
N GLU A 214 8.68 8.42 1.66
CA GLU A 214 9.26 9.68 2.08
C GLU A 214 9.37 10.67 0.92
N ASN A 215 9.62 11.94 1.25
CA ASN A 215 9.88 13.00 0.26
C ASN A 215 8.73 13.16 -0.75
N PHE A 216 7.53 13.31 -0.22
CA PHE A 216 6.33 13.49 -1.03
C PHE A 216 6.41 14.73 -1.91
N ARG A 217 5.92 14.63 -3.13
CA ARG A 217 5.83 15.69 -4.13
C ARG A 217 4.46 15.64 -4.81
N SER A 218 3.99 16.80 -5.24
CA SER A 218 2.74 16.87 -6.00
C SER A 218 2.86 16.14 -7.34
N LEU A 219 1.91 15.27 -7.62
CA LEU A 219 1.71 14.58 -8.89
C LEU A 219 0.24 14.77 -9.30
N GLY A 220 -0.04 15.82 -10.06
CA GLY A 220 -1.40 16.30 -10.27
C GLY A 220 -1.96 16.88 -8.96
N GLN A 221 -3.13 16.43 -8.55
CA GLN A 221 -3.77 16.87 -7.30
C GLN A 221 -3.35 16.03 -6.09
N LYS A 222 -2.60 14.95 -6.28
CA LYS A 222 -2.17 14.04 -5.22
C LYS A 222 -0.69 14.20 -4.87
N GLN A 223 -0.34 13.74 -3.67
CA GLN A 223 1.04 13.63 -3.23
C GLN A 223 1.56 12.22 -3.56
N PHE A 224 2.78 12.14 -4.09
CA PHE A 224 3.44 10.87 -4.39
C PHE A 224 4.85 10.84 -3.81
N PRO A 225 5.30 9.72 -3.20
CA PRO A 225 6.63 9.64 -2.60
C PRO A 225 7.72 9.59 -3.66
N ASN A 226 8.74 10.43 -3.50
CA ASN A 226 9.96 10.35 -4.33
C ASN A 226 10.95 9.34 -3.78
N THR A 227 10.78 8.88 -2.55
CA THR A 227 11.65 7.87 -1.93
C THR A 227 10.83 6.76 -1.34
N MET A 228 11.16 5.53 -1.70
CA MET A 228 10.59 4.32 -1.13
C MET A 228 11.70 3.47 -0.56
N LYS A 229 11.62 3.14 0.75
CA LYS A 229 12.61 2.33 1.46
C LYS A 229 11.98 1.01 1.87
N LEU A 230 12.55 -0.07 1.40
CA LEU A 230 12.14 -1.42 1.71
C LEU A 230 13.16 -2.03 2.67
N SER A 231 12.66 -2.65 3.74
CA SER A 231 13.50 -3.37 4.71
C SER A 231 12.90 -4.75 4.96
N PHE A 232 13.68 -5.78 4.69
CA PHE A 232 13.29 -7.17 4.98
C PHE A 232 13.77 -7.54 6.38
N MET A 233 12.84 -7.72 7.29
CA MET A 233 13.08 -8.07 8.68
C MET A 233 13.04 -9.59 8.89
N GLY A 234 13.78 -10.08 9.88
CA GLY A 234 13.84 -11.51 10.23
C GLY A 234 14.81 -12.32 9.39
N LEU A 235 15.43 -11.76 8.36
CA LEU A 235 16.43 -12.45 7.57
C LEU A 235 17.76 -12.57 8.35
N LYS A 236 18.47 -13.69 8.16
CA LYS A 236 19.83 -13.87 8.73
C LYS A 236 20.81 -12.80 8.22
N LYS A 237 20.66 -12.39 6.98
CA LYS A 237 21.42 -11.30 6.36
C LYS A 237 20.47 -10.12 6.13
N PRO A 238 20.72 -8.95 6.73
CA PRO A 238 19.91 -7.75 6.47
C PRO A 238 19.89 -7.44 4.98
N MET A 239 18.70 -7.14 4.46
CA MET A 239 18.51 -6.74 3.07
C MET A 239 17.59 -5.53 3.02
N ASN A 240 18.06 -4.46 2.40
CA ASN A 240 17.33 -3.22 2.22
C ASN A 240 17.38 -2.78 0.75
N ALA A 241 16.32 -2.14 0.29
CA ALA A 241 16.29 -1.52 -1.02
C ALA A 241 15.75 -0.09 -0.90
N THR A 242 16.33 0.85 -1.64
CA THR A 242 15.83 2.23 -1.70
C THR A 242 15.62 2.61 -3.15
N PHE A 243 14.38 2.96 -3.48
CA PHE A 243 14.01 3.58 -4.74
C PHE A 243 14.01 5.09 -4.55
N SER A 244 14.84 5.80 -5.31
CA SER A 244 14.80 7.27 -5.42
C SER A 244 14.25 7.62 -6.79
N LEU A 245 13.10 8.31 -6.81
CA LEU A 245 12.35 8.61 -8.02
C LEU A 245 12.49 10.08 -8.38
N SER A 246 12.54 10.36 -9.67
CA SER A 246 12.56 11.72 -10.20
C SER A 246 11.87 11.77 -11.56
N ARG A 247 11.53 12.97 -12.03
CA ARG A 247 10.85 13.19 -13.31
C ARG A 247 9.57 12.34 -13.43
N LEU A 248 8.76 12.36 -12.37
CA LEU A 248 7.47 11.67 -12.36
C LEU A 248 6.54 12.28 -13.41
N THR A 249 5.98 11.45 -14.25
CA THR A 249 5.01 11.83 -15.28
C THR A 249 3.93 10.76 -15.40
N ALA A 250 2.80 11.13 -15.96
CA ALA A 250 1.69 10.21 -16.25
C ALA A 250 1.75 9.71 -17.72
N ASN A 251 2.94 9.54 -18.28
CA ASN A 251 3.07 9.04 -19.64
C ASN A 251 2.71 7.56 -19.71
N SER A 252 1.73 7.21 -20.54
CA SER A 252 1.26 5.85 -20.81
C SER A 252 1.68 5.32 -22.19
N ASN A 253 2.38 6.13 -22.99
CA ASN A 253 2.78 5.74 -24.36
C ASN A 253 4.02 4.83 -24.34
N TRP A 254 3.83 3.60 -23.86
CA TRP A 254 4.83 2.53 -23.85
C TRP A 254 4.14 1.17 -23.77
N GLU A 255 4.82 0.13 -24.24
CA GLU A 255 4.28 -1.24 -24.30
C GLU A 255 4.20 -1.85 -22.87
N SER A 256 3.02 -2.35 -22.51
CA SER A 256 2.75 -2.96 -21.21
C SER A 256 3.50 -4.27 -20.99
N TYR A 257 3.70 -5.06 -22.05
CA TYR A 257 4.28 -6.40 -21.94
C TYR A 257 5.50 -6.56 -22.82
N THR A 258 6.54 -7.15 -22.25
CA THR A 258 7.78 -7.41 -22.96
C THR A 258 7.71 -8.74 -23.72
N LYS A 259 7.88 -8.69 -25.03
CA LYS A 259 8.08 -9.88 -25.86
C LYS A 259 9.54 -10.35 -25.72
N VAL A 260 9.72 -11.54 -25.15
CA VAL A 260 11.05 -12.15 -25.03
C VAL A 260 11.41 -12.80 -26.36
N SER A 261 12.61 -12.53 -26.89
CA SER A 261 13.10 -13.12 -28.13
C SER A 261 13.53 -14.58 -27.90
N ASP A 262 13.38 -15.41 -28.93
CA ASP A 262 13.81 -16.84 -28.94
C ASP A 262 15.33 -17.02 -28.72
N LYS A 263 16.10 -15.92 -28.79
CA LYS A 263 17.54 -15.92 -28.51
C LYS A 263 17.86 -15.95 -27.02
N TYR A 264 16.84 -15.85 -26.15
CA TYR A 264 16.98 -15.87 -24.71
C TYR A 264 16.68 -17.24 -24.14
N GLU A 265 17.53 -17.70 -23.23
CA GLU A 265 17.36 -18.94 -22.47
C GLU A 265 16.46 -18.70 -21.27
N GLN A 266 15.43 -19.52 -21.08
CA GLN A 266 14.67 -19.53 -19.83
C GLN A 266 15.44 -20.28 -18.75
N VAL A 267 15.66 -19.65 -17.59
CA VAL A 267 16.30 -20.26 -16.43
C VAL A 267 15.35 -20.29 -15.24
N LYS A 268 15.66 -21.12 -14.23
CA LYS A 268 14.85 -21.22 -13.02
C LYS A 268 15.04 -20.02 -12.10
N LEU A 269 14.03 -19.70 -11.31
CA LEU A 269 14.06 -18.60 -10.34
C LEU A 269 15.17 -18.81 -9.28
N GLU A 270 15.33 -20.05 -8.81
CA GLU A 270 16.35 -20.42 -7.83
C GLU A 270 17.76 -20.13 -8.32
N ASP A 271 18.04 -20.40 -9.59
CA ASP A 271 19.35 -20.14 -10.20
C ASP A 271 19.66 -18.65 -10.28
N LEU A 272 18.65 -17.83 -10.56
CA LEU A 272 18.79 -16.38 -10.57
C LEU A 272 19.02 -15.82 -9.16
N ILE A 273 18.23 -16.27 -8.18
CA ILE A 273 18.36 -15.85 -6.77
C ILE A 273 19.73 -16.23 -6.21
N LYS A 274 20.17 -17.47 -6.44
CA LYS A 274 21.47 -17.96 -5.98
C LYS A 274 22.61 -17.06 -6.47
N ARG A 275 22.61 -16.70 -7.75
CA ARG A 275 23.63 -15.81 -8.33
C ARG A 275 23.60 -14.37 -7.81
N LEU A 276 22.43 -13.87 -7.42
CA LEU A 276 22.28 -12.54 -6.81
C LEU A 276 22.79 -12.51 -5.36
N LEU A 277 22.71 -13.65 -4.65
CA LEU A 277 23.14 -13.76 -3.26
C LEU A 277 24.60 -14.19 -3.09
N GLU A 278 25.24 -14.78 -4.11
CA GLU A 278 26.63 -15.25 -4.12
C GLU A 278 27.64 -14.17 -4.56
N LYS A 279 27.19 -13.03 -5.08
CA LYS A 279 28.02 -11.85 -5.43
C LYS A 279 28.03 -10.83 -4.29
#